data_914c2b4b459a78bef0f725163ac030b8
#
_entry.id   914c2b4b459a78bef0f725163ac030b8
#
_cell.length_a   1.000
_cell.length_b   1.000
_cell.length_c   1.000
_cell.angle_alpha   90.00
_cell.angle_beta   90.00
_cell.angle_gamma   90.00
#
_symmetry.space_group_name_H-M   'P 1'
#
loop_
_entity.id
_entity.type
_entity.pdbx_description
1 polymer ?
#
loop_
_entity_poly.entity_id
_entity_poly.type
_entity_poly.pdbx_seq_one_letter_code
_entity_poly.pdbx_strand_id
1 'polypeptide(L)'
;MTAWLPLLVLGLTTAPQTPAASPGAAVNSEAIVQELRALREAVEQVLATNVRVQLLMGRLQLQEARIQALVRQSTDIDSQVQGMAAERQALEQQRRMMEGVPNSTADPEEREFAKHQLATLTERLKQIDTRHATLLAEQTNVQQLVATEQNRWGEFNARLEELERLLGLPRR
;
A
#
# COMPACT_ATOMS: atom_id res chain seq x y z
N MET A 1 76.30 -17.75 -51.52
CA MET A 1 77.18 -18.87 -51.12
C MET A 1 76.34 -19.88 -50.38
N THR A 2 76.23 -20.95 -51.01
CA THR A 2 75.60 -22.25 -50.83
C THR A 2 76.14 -23.03 -49.64
N ALA A 3 75.26 -23.68 -48.87
CA ALA A 3 75.50 -24.94 -48.18
C ALA A 3 74.17 -25.45 -47.57
N TRP A 4 73.70 -26.35 -48.13
CA TRP A 4 73.34 -27.77 -48.16
C TRP A 4 73.01 -28.37 -46.78
N LEU A 5 71.76 -28.88 -46.69
CA LEU A 5 71.15 -29.80 -45.73
C LEU A 5 71.79 -31.18 -45.73
N PRO A 6 71.56 -31.99 -44.68
CA PRO A 6 70.91 -33.27 -44.94
C PRO A 6 69.68 -33.52 -44.08
N LEU A 7 68.69 -34.11 -44.70
CA LEU A 7 67.44 -34.69 -44.27
C LEU A 7 67.70 -35.94 -43.41
N LEU A 8 67.26 -35.94 -42.16
CA LEU A 8 67.24 -37.11 -41.27
C LEU A 8 65.76 -37.51 -41.05
N VAL A 9 65.32 -38.53 -41.77
CA VAL A 9 64.00 -39.14 -41.61
C VAL A 9 64.08 -40.09 -40.42
N LEU A 10 63.50 -39.69 -39.31
CA LEU A 10 63.24 -40.60 -38.16
C LEU A 10 61.78 -41.08 -38.30
N GLY A 11 61.59 -42.34 -38.57
CA GLY A 11 60.33 -43.02 -38.59
C GLY A 11 59.73 -43.07 -37.16
N LEU A 12 58.63 -42.36 -36.97
CA LEU A 12 57.79 -42.51 -35.74
C LEU A 12 56.74 -43.60 -36.00
N THR A 13 56.95 -44.73 -35.41
CA THR A 13 55.93 -45.77 -35.23
C THR A 13 54.87 -45.28 -34.26
N THR A 14 53.74 -44.83 -34.73
CA THR A 14 52.58 -44.54 -33.91
C THR A 14 51.91 -45.84 -33.46
N ALA A 15 52.14 -46.18 -32.21
CA ALA A 15 51.31 -47.17 -31.51
C ALA A 15 49.93 -46.56 -31.23
N PRO A 16 48.79 -47.25 -31.41
CA PRO A 16 47.51 -46.73 -31.03
C PRO A 16 47.41 -46.68 -29.51
N GLN A 17 47.51 -45.48 -28.97
CA GLN A 17 47.14 -45.22 -27.57
C GLN A 17 45.63 -45.25 -27.46
N THR A 18 45.07 -46.35 -27.00
CA THR A 18 43.76 -46.42 -26.42
C THR A 18 43.69 -45.43 -25.26
N PRO A 19 42.83 -44.45 -25.27
CA PRO A 19 42.66 -43.57 -24.11
C PRO A 19 42.08 -44.42 -22.98
N ALA A 20 42.94 -44.80 -22.03
CA ALA A 20 42.51 -45.32 -20.75
C ALA A 20 41.71 -44.18 -20.08
N ALA A 21 40.38 -44.27 -20.09
CA ALA A 21 39.51 -43.38 -19.36
C ALA A 21 39.94 -43.46 -17.89
N SER A 22 40.61 -42.42 -17.41
CA SER A 22 41.00 -42.29 -15.99
C SER A 22 39.74 -42.32 -15.14
N PRO A 23 39.53 -43.24 -14.22
CA PRO A 23 38.35 -43.32 -13.38
C PRO A 23 38.09 -42.06 -12.55
N GLY A 24 39.11 -41.19 -12.36
CA GLY A 24 38.97 -39.90 -11.69
C GLY A 24 38.26 -38.83 -12.50
N ALA A 25 38.24 -38.89 -13.82
CA ALA A 25 37.52 -37.92 -14.67
C ALA A 25 36.02 -38.08 -14.64
N ALA A 26 35.51 -39.33 -14.53
CA ALA A 26 34.07 -39.62 -14.44
C ALA A 26 33.49 -39.17 -13.08
N VAL A 27 34.23 -39.38 -11.99
CA VAL A 27 33.80 -38.97 -10.64
C VAL A 27 33.75 -37.42 -10.53
N ASN A 28 34.70 -36.72 -11.15
CA ASN A 28 34.68 -35.25 -11.18
C ASN A 28 33.53 -34.70 -12.04
N SER A 29 33.15 -35.35 -13.13
CA SER A 29 32.02 -34.87 -13.97
C SER A 29 30.66 -35.07 -13.29
N GLU A 30 30.44 -36.14 -12.53
CA GLU A 30 29.21 -36.31 -11.73
C GLU A 30 29.12 -35.29 -10.58
N ALA A 31 30.22 -35.02 -9.88
CA ALA A 31 30.25 -34.00 -8.84
C ALA A 31 29.93 -32.61 -9.40
N ILE A 32 30.51 -32.23 -10.54
CA ILE A 32 30.20 -30.96 -11.23
C ILE A 32 28.73 -30.87 -11.65
N VAL A 33 28.15 -31.96 -12.17
CA VAL A 33 26.75 -32.02 -12.55
C VAL A 33 25.82 -31.87 -11.33
N GLN A 34 26.18 -32.43 -10.18
CA GLN A 34 25.46 -32.26 -8.93
C GLN A 34 25.54 -30.82 -8.40
N GLU A 35 26.72 -30.23 -8.43
CA GLU A 35 26.91 -28.81 -8.05
C GLU A 35 26.13 -27.85 -8.97
N LEU A 36 26.11 -28.11 -10.28
CA LEU A 36 25.33 -27.30 -11.23
C LEU A 36 23.82 -27.43 -11.00
N ARG A 37 23.33 -28.61 -10.63
CA ARG A 37 21.92 -28.80 -10.24
C ARG A 37 21.59 -28.05 -8.96
N ALA A 38 22.41 -28.17 -7.92
CA ALA A 38 22.24 -27.46 -6.66
C ALA A 38 22.27 -25.94 -6.87
N LEU A 39 23.20 -25.46 -7.69
CA LEU A 39 23.28 -24.03 -8.05
C LEU A 39 22.04 -23.56 -8.78
N ARG A 40 21.52 -24.34 -9.75
CA ARG A 40 20.29 -24.04 -10.47
C ARG A 40 19.09 -23.94 -9.52
N GLU A 41 18.94 -24.95 -8.64
CA GLU A 41 17.85 -24.94 -7.64
C GLU A 41 17.96 -23.72 -6.71
N ALA A 42 19.17 -23.38 -6.26
CA ALA A 42 19.40 -22.19 -5.44
C ALA A 42 19.04 -20.88 -6.19
N VAL A 43 19.39 -20.77 -7.48
CA VAL A 43 19.05 -19.62 -8.31
C VAL A 43 17.53 -19.54 -8.53
N GLU A 44 16.86 -20.65 -8.83
CA GLU A 44 15.40 -20.71 -8.99
C GLU A 44 14.68 -20.28 -7.69
N GLN A 45 15.19 -20.71 -6.52
CA GLN A 45 14.66 -20.34 -5.22
C GLN A 45 14.85 -18.83 -4.92
N VAL A 46 16.03 -18.29 -5.24
CA VAL A 46 16.33 -16.85 -5.08
C VAL A 46 15.42 -16.02 -5.98
N LEU A 47 15.22 -16.42 -7.24
CA LEU A 47 14.32 -15.72 -8.16
C LEU A 47 12.87 -15.76 -7.68
N ALA A 48 12.37 -16.91 -7.24
CA ALA A 48 11.02 -17.05 -6.69
C ALA A 48 10.81 -16.17 -5.45
N THR A 49 11.82 -16.09 -4.58
CA THR A 49 11.80 -15.26 -3.38
C THR A 49 11.80 -13.77 -3.74
N ASN A 50 12.64 -13.33 -4.68
CA ASN A 50 12.67 -11.94 -5.14
C ASN A 50 11.31 -11.49 -5.70
N VAL A 51 10.65 -12.30 -6.51
CA VAL A 51 9.31 -11.99 -7.04
C VAL A 51 8.29 -11.85 -5.90
N ARG A 52 8.33 -12.74 -4.90
CA ARG A 52 7.45 -12.64 -3.71
C ARG A 52 7.68 -11.36 -2.92
N VAL A 53 8.94 -11.00 -2.67
CA VAL A 53 9.29 -9.75 -1.97
C VAL A 53 8.81 -8.52 -2.74
N GLN A 54 9.01 -8.47 -4.06
CA GLN A 54 8.52 -7.37 -4.90
C GLN A 54 7.00 -7.25 -4.88
N LEU A 55 6.27 -8.38 -4.94
CA LEU A 55 4.81 -8.39 -4.83
C LEU A 55 4.33 -7.89 -3.46
N LEU A 56 5.00 -8.30 -2.38
CA LEU A 56 4.67 -7.85 -1.02
C LEU A 56 4.94 -6.35 -0.86
N MET A 57 6.08 -5.86 -1.35
CA MET A 57 6.39 -4.42 -1.33
C MET A 57 5.38 -3.61 -2.14
N GLY A 58 5.00 -4.08 -3.33
CA GLY A 58 3.95 -3.44 -4.13
C GLY A 58 2.60 -3.39 -3.41
N ARG A 59 2.21 -4.47 -2.73
CA ARG A 59 0.99 -4.50 -1.91
C ARG A 59 1.08 -3.55 -0.72
N LEU A 60 2.23 -3.46 -0.06
CA LEU A 60 2.45 -2.57 1.07
C LEU A 60 2.32 -1.10 0.64
N GLN A 61 2.92 -0.72 -0.49
CA GLN A 61 2.80 0.63 -1.05
C GLN A 61 1.34 0.98 -1.40
N LEU A 62 0.60 0.04 -2.01
CA LEU A 62 -0.82 0.24 -2.31
C LEU A 62 -1.65 0.40 -1.03
N GLN A 63 -1.34 -0.39 -0.01
CA GLN A 63 -2.01 -0.32 1.29
C GLN A 63 -1.74 1.01 1.99
N GLU A 64 -0.49 1.47 1.98
CA GLU A 64 -0.10 2.77 2.54
C GLU A 64 -0.80 3.92 1.83
N ALA A 65 -0.83 3.91 0.50
CA ALA A 65 -1.55 4.91 -0.29
C ALA A 65 -3.05 4.93 0.04
N ARG A 66 -3.66 3.76 0.26
CA ARG A 66 -5.08 3.64 0.66
C ARG A 66 -5.32 4.20 2.06
N ILE A 67 -4.46 3.89 3.02
CA ILE A 67 -4.55 4.45 4.38
C ILE A 67 -4.45 5.98 4.32
N GLN A 68 -3.48 6.53 3.58
CA GLN A 68 -3.32 7.96 3.42
C GLN A 68 -4.55 8.63 2.79
N ALA A 69 -5.18 7.99 1.79
CA ALA A 69 -6.41 8.49 1.18
C ALA A 69 -7.57 8.53 2.18
N LEU A 70 -7.75 7.46 2.98
CA LEU A 70 -8.79 7.39 4.01
C LEU A 70 -8.55 8.40 5.15
N VAL A 71 -7.30 8.63 5.55
CA VAL A 71 -6.94 9.64 6.56
C VAL A 71 -7.28 11.05 6.05
N ARG A 72 -6.98 11.36 4.78
CA ARG A 72 -7.39 12.65 4.19
C ARG A 72 -8.90 12.79 4.16
N GLN A 73 -9.62 11.76 3.73
CA GLN A 73 -11.10 11.75 3.75
C GLN A 73 -11.65 11.98 5.16
N SER A 74 -11.07 11.33 6.18
CA SER A 74 -11.44 11.57 7.59
C SER A 74 -11.25 13.03 7.99
N THR A 75 -10.12 13.63 7.65
CA THR A 75 -9.83 15.05 7.94
C THR A 75 -10.82 15.99 7.24
N ASP A 76 -11.19 15.70 6.00
CA ASP A 76 -12.15 16.49 5.23
C ASP A 76 -13.55 16.40 5.86
N ILE A 77 -13.97 15.21 6.31
CA ILE A 77 -15.24 15.01 7.01
C ILE A 77 -15.23 15.74 8.35
N ASP A 78 -14.15 15.65 9.13
CA ASP A 78 -14.00 16.36 10.41
C ASP A 78 -14.15 17.87 10.22
N SER A 79 -13.55 18.43 9.18
CA SER A 79 -13.69 19.84 8.83
C SER A 79 -15.13 20.21 8.47
N GLN A 80 -15.84 19.35 7.72
CA GLN A 80 -17.24 19.57 7.36
C GLN A 80 -18.16 19.49 8.58
N VAL A 81 -17.93 18.54 9.50
CA VAL A 81 -18.68 18.41 10.76
C VAL A 81 -18.52 19.67 11.61
N GLN A 82 -17.29 20.17 11.75
CA GLN A 82 -17.02 21.42 12.49
C GLN A 82 -17.68 22.64 11.83
N GLY A 83 -17.60 22.75 10.49
CA GLY A 83 -18.27 23.81 9.73
C GLY A 83 -19.79 23.81 9.92
N MET A 84 -20.41 22.61 9.86
CA MET A 84 -21.86 22.47 10.09
C MET A 84 -22.26 22.80 11.54
N ALA A 85 -21.45 22.43 12.52
CA ALA A 85 -21.70 22.78 13.92
C ALA A 85 -21.67 24.30 14.12
N ALA A 86 -20.73 25.01 13.50
CA ALA A 86 -20.65 26.46 13.54
C ALA A 86 -21.84 27.14 12.83
N GLU A 87 -22.24 26.64 11.64
CA GLU A 87 -23.42 27.13 10.91
C GLU A 87 -24.71 26.94 11.72
N ARG A 88 -24.87 25.74 12.32
CA ARG A 88 -26.00 25.44 13.21
C ARG A 88 -26.08 26.44 14.36
N GLN A 89 -24.96 26.72 15.01
CA GLN A 89 -24.89 27.66 16.13
C GLN A 89 -25.26 29.09 15.70
N ALA A 90 -24.81 29.54 14.54
CA ALA A 90 -25.15 30.85 13.99
C ALA A 90 -26.65 30.96 13.70
N LEU A 91 -27.25 29.91 13.07
CA LEU A 91 -28.68 29.89 12.80
C LEU A 91 -29.53 29.82 14.07
N GLU A 92 -29.10 29.07 15.08
CA GLU A 92 -29.77 29.06 16.40
C GLU A 92 -29.74 30.45 17.08
N GLN A 93 -28.62 31.15 17.01
CA GLN A 93 -28.54 32.52 17.53
C GLN A 93 -29.47 33.44 16.78
N GLN A 94 -29.49 33.38 15.44
CA GLN A 94 -30.41 34.16 14.61
C GLN A 94 -31.89 33.85 14.94
N ARG A 95 -32.23 32.56 15.11
CA ARG A 95 -33.59 32.13 15.49
C ARG A 95 -33.97 32.73 16.86
N ARG A 96 -33.08 32.65 17.87
CA ARG A 96 -33.32 33.21 19.20
C ARG A 96 -33.55 34.74 19.18
N MET A 97 -32.80 35.48 18.36
CA MET A 97 -32.98 36.92 18.22
C MET A 97 -34.35 37.28 17.61
N MET A 98 -34.84 36.43 16.68
CA MET A 98 -36.13 36.67 16.02
C MET A 98 -37.32 36.12 16.78
N GLU A 99 -37.13 35.24 17.77
CA GLU A 99 -38.24 34.55 18.48
C GLU A 99 -39.14 35.51 19.26
N GLY A 100 -38.62 36.65 19.70
CA GLY A 100 -39.40 37.69 20.40
C GLY A 100 -40.13 38.67 19.49
N VAL A 101 -39.73 38.78 18.22
CA VAL A 101 -40.22 39.81 17.28
C VAL A 101 -41.71 39.68 17.00
N PRO A 102 -42.30 38.52 16.72
CA PRO A 102 -43.73 38.37 16.42
C PRO A 102 -44.65 38.80 17.57
N ASN A 103 -44.13 38.73 18.82
CA ASN A 103 -44.89 39.06 20.01
C ASN A 103 -44.78 40.55 20.38
N SER A 104 -43.74 41.23 19.92
CA SER A 104 -43.46 42.65 20.24
C SER A 104 -43.98 43.62 19.16
N THR A 105 -44.26 43.15 17.97
CA THR A 105 -44.69 43.97 16.83
C THR A 105 -46.19 44.17 16.84
N ALA A 106 -46.64 45.41 16.79
CA ALA A 106 -48.06 45.77 16.73
C ALA A 106 -48.67 45.62 15.34
N ASP A 107 -47.84 45.72 14.28
CA ASP A 107 -48.27 45.57 12.88
C ASP A 107 -48.55 44.10 12.51
N PRO A 108 -49.73 43.78 11.99
CA PRO A 108 -50.05 42.43 11.57
C PRO A 108 -49.21 41.89 10.41
N GLU A 109 -48.81 42.73 9.46
CA GLU A 109 -47.99 42.32 8.30
C GLU A 109 -46.55 41.96 8.75
N GLU A 110 -45.95 42.80 9.58
CA GLU A 110 -44.63 42.53 10.14
C GLU A 110 -44.62 41.26 11.01
N ARG A 111 -45.70 40.98 11.73
CA ARG A 111 -45.87 39.77 12.54
C ARG A 111 -45.87 38.51 11.69
N GLU A 112 -46.66 38.52 10.60
CA GLU A 112 -46.70 37.38 9.69
C GLU A 112 -45.37 37.16 8.96
N PHE A 113 -44.71 38.24 8.57
CA PHE A 113 -43.36 38.17 7.99
C PHE A 113 -42.34 37.54 8.98
N ALA A 114 -42.34 37.99 10.25
CA ALA A 114 -41.47 37.41 11.25
C ALA A 114 -41.76 35.95 11.54
N LYS A 115 -43.02 35.52 11.55
CA LYS A 115 -43.38 34.08 11.67
C LYS A 115 -42.87 33.29 10.49
N HIS A 116 -43.01 33.78 9.27
CA HIS A 116 -42.50 33.12 8.07
C HIS A 116 -40.96 32.96 8.11
N GLN A 117 -40.26 34.02 8.56
CA GLN A 117 -38.80 33.90 8.73
C GLN A 117 -38.40 32.88 9.79
N LEU A 118 -39.08 32.82 10.93
CA LEU A 118 -38.84 31.84 11.97
C LEU A 118 -39.10 30.39 11.45
N ALA A 119 -40.15 30.19 10.68
CA ALA A 119 -40.44 28.92 10.05
C ALA A 119 -39.32 28.49 9.08
N THR A 120 -38.84 29.44 8.26
CA THR A 120 -37.71 29.20 7.34
C THR A 120 -36.41 28.85 8.06
N LEU A 121 -36.08 29.56 9.15
CA LEU A 121 -34.89 29.26 9.97
C LEU A 121 -35.00 27.89 10.65
N THR A 122 -36.19 27.53 11.13
CA THR A 122 -36.47 26.24 11.74
C THR A 122 -36.27 25.08 10.73
N GLU A 123 -36.75 25.25 9.50
CA GLU A 123 -36.55 24.25 8.46
C GLU A 123 -35.07 24.10 8.05
N ARG A 124 -34.35 25.23 7.94
CA ARG A 124 -32.91 25.20 7.68
C ARG A 124 -32.13 24.48 8.80
N LEU A 125 -32.46 24.75 10.06
CA LEU A 125 -31.84 24.03 11.20
C LEU A 125 -32.09 22.53 11.10
N LYS A 126 -33.30 22.10 10.79
CA LYS A 126 -33.63 20.68 10.60
C LYS A 126 -32.84 20.04 9.47
N GLN A 127 -32.65 20.75 8.36
CA GLN A 127 -31.82 20.26 7.24
C GLN A 127 -30.35 20.13 7.65
N ILE A 128 -29.82 21.10 8.39
CA ILE A 128 -28.44 21.02 8.92
C ILE A 128 -28.30 19.86 9.91
N ASP A 129 -29.22 19.67 10.84
CA ASP A 129 -29.21 18.57 11.79
C ASP A 129 -29.20 17.20 11.07
N THR A 130 -30.02 17.05 10.03
CA THR A 130 -30.05 15.83 9.22
C THR A 130 -28.71 15.59 8.51
N ARG A 131 -28.14 16.63 7.90
CA ARG A 131 -26.85 16.52 7.19
C ARG A 131 -25.70 16.29 8.15
N HIS A 132 -25.69 16.92 9.30
CA HIS A 132 -24.71 16.71 10.36
C HIS A 132 -24.74 15.26 10.88
N ALA A 133 -25.92 14.70 11.11
CA ALA A 133 -26.09 13.30 11.51
C ALA A 133 -25.52 12.33 10.43
N THR A 134 -25.76 12.62 9.15
CA THR A 134 -25.19 11.84 8.04
C THR A 134 -23.66 11.90 8.02
N LEU A 135 -23.08 13.09 8.18
CA LEU A 135 -21.62 13.25 8.22
C LEU A 135 -20.98 12.54 9.43
N LEU A 136 -21.62 12.54 10.60
CA LEU A 136 -21.13 11.79 11.77
C LEU A 136 -21.15 10.27 11.53
N ALA A 137 -22.18 9.76 10.84
CA ALA A 137 -22.23 8.35 10.46
C ALA A 137 -21.13 8.01 9.45
N GLU A 138 -20.87 8.88 8.47
CA GLU A 138 -19.78 8.73 7.50
C GLU A 138 -18.40 8.78 8.18
N GLN A 139 -18.20 9.72 9.11
CA GLN A 139 -16.99 9.82 9.93
C GLN A 139 -16.69 8.51 10.65
N THR A 140 -17.69 7.94 11.32
CA THR A 140 -17.56 6.67 12.03
C THR A 140 -17.17 5.54 11.08
N ASN A 141 -17.80 5.46 9.91
CA ASN A 141 -17.48 4.46 8.89
C ASN A 141 -16.04 4.60 8.37
N VAL A 142 -15.61 5.81 8.04
CA VAL A 142 -14.23 6.06 7.56
C VAL A 142 -13.20 5.72 8.64
N GLN A 143 -13.46 6.06 9.90
CA GLN A 143 -12.57 5.70 11.03
C GLN A 143 -12.44 4.17 11.18
N GLN A 144 -13.53 3.42 11.03
CA GLN A 144 -13.49 1.95 11.04
C GLN A 144 -12.68 1.39 9.86
N LEU A 145 -12.83 1.98 8.68
CA LEU A 145 -12.05 1.59 7.51
C LEU A 145 -10.55 1.87 7.72
N VAL A 146 -10.18 3.02 8.27
CA VAL A 146 -8.79 3.35 8.62
C VAL A 146 -8.21 2.30 9.56
N ALA A 147 -8.92 1.98 10.66
CA ALA A 147 -8.48 0.97 11.63
C ALA A 147 -8.30 -0.41 10.96
N THR A 148 -9.23 -0.81 10.10
CA THR A 148 -9.16 -2.08 9.37
C THR A 148 -7.96 -2.14 8.45
N GLU A 149 -7.69 -1.07 7.70
CA GLU A 149 -6.56 -1.04 6.76
C GLU A 149 -5.22 -0.94 7.49
N GLN A 150 -5.16 -0.26 8.65
CA GLN A 150 -3.97 -0.24 9.51
C GLN A 150 -3.66 -1.63 10.08
N ASN A 151 -4.66 -2.39 10.51
CA ASN A 151 -4.48 -3.77 10.96
C ASN A 151 -3.93 -4.66 9.85
N ARG A 152 -4.49 -4.56 8.63
CA ARG A 152 -3.97 -5.29 7.46
C ARG A 152 -2.52 -4.91 7.13
N TRP A 153 -2.19 -3.62 7.22
CA TRP A 153 -0.82 -3.16 7.03
C TRP A 153 0.14 -3.78 8.06
N GLY A 154 -0.27 -3.83 9.33
CA GLY A 154 0.49 -4.50 10.41
C GLY A 154 0.73 -5.99 10.13
N GLU A 155 -0.30 -6.72 9.64
CA GLU A 155 -0.18 -8.13 9.25
C GLU A 155 0.80 -8.32 8.07
N PHE A 156 0.76 -7.46 7.07
CA PHE A 156 1.72 -7.51 5.95
C PHE A 156 3.14 -7.23 6.41
N ASN A 157 3.34 -6.25 7.27
CA ASN A 157 4.66 -5.92 7.80
C ASN A 157 5.23 -7.08 8.62
N ALA A 158 4.43 -7.71 9.48
CA ALA A 158 4.83 -8.88 10.24
C ALA A 158 5.27 -10.06 9.34
N ARG A 159 4.56 -10.28 8.22
CA ARG A 159 4.94 -11.30 7.23
C ARG A 159 6.25 -10.97 6.50
N LEU A 160 6.50 -9.69 6.22
CA LEU A 160 7.78 -9.25 5.65
C LEU A 160 8.93 -9.50 6.63
N GLU A 161 8.78 -9.14 7.89
CA GLU A 161 9.78 -9.39 8.94
C GLU A 161 10.08 -10.89 9.10
N GLU A 162 9.07 -11.74 9.01
CA GLU A 162 9.25 -13.18 9.02
C GLU A 162 10.05 -13.68 7.81
N LEU A 163 9.77 -13.17 6.62
CA LEU A 163 10.52 -13.49 5.41
C LEU A 163 11.97 -13.01 5.49
N GLU A 164 12.23 -11.82 6.00
CA GLU A 164 13.58 -11.30 6.24
C GLU A 164 14.36 -12.21 7.19
N ARG A 165 13.73 -12.68 8.26
CA ARG A 165 14.32 -13.62 9.20
C ARG A 165 14.67 -14.96 8.55
N LEU A 166 13.78 -15.51 7.71
CA LEU A 166 13.99 -16.78 7.00
C LEU A 166 15.10 -16.67 5.96
N LEU A 167 15.31 -15.49 5.38
CA LEU A 167 16.35 -15.20 4.40
C LEU A 167 17.71 -14.85 5.03
N GLY A 168 17.80 -14.78 6.37
CA GLY A 168 19.03 -14.42 7.08
C GLY A 168 19.52 -13.00 6.79
N LEU A 169 18.63 -12.10 6.36
CA LEU A 169 18.96 -10.70 6.08
C LEU A 169 19.23 -9.95 7.40
N PRO A 170 20.33 -9.17 7.51
CA PRO A 170 20.61 -8.40 8.72
C PRO A 170 19.51 -7.34 8.92
N ARG A 171 18.98 -7.27 10.15
CA ARG A 171 18.08 -6.18 10.55
C ARG A 171 18.80 -4.84 10.40
N ARG A 172 18.22 -3.93 9.65
CA ARG A 172 18.66 -2.52 9.59
C ARG A 172 18.09 -1.72 10.74
#